data_6f3de0a838545b3f6d86ac5f58919cf2
#
_entry.id   6f3de0a838545b3f6d86ac5f58919cf2
#
_cell.length_a   1.000
_cell.length_b   1.000
_cell.length_c   1.000
_cell.angle_alpha   90.00
_cell.angle_beta   90.00
_cell.angle_gamma   90.00
#
_symmetry.space_group_name_H-M   'P 1'
#
loop_
_entity.id
_entity.type
_entity.pdbx_description
1 polymer ?
#
loop_
_entity_poly.entity_id
_entity_poly.type
_entity_poly.pdbx_seq_one_letter_code
_entity_poly.pdbx_strand_id
1 'polypeptide(L)'
;MDLIIAQSVNDFSSLEKHITNSTDILVLDQTAMVVLDSKGLNYKVIEDFYAPDQYIHDACLYRKKVESLLDQLDKAADKISNFPYPYSGNEHYLLTWFDDLLYLEKLIHTIENRYEKVYLYATDKPARITNGEFY
;
A
#
# COMPACT_ATOMS: atom_id res chain seq x y z
N MET A 1 8.01 -9.62 -18.81
CA MET A 1 6.76 -10.06 -18.15
C MET A 1 5.98 -8.82 -17.75
N ASP A 2 4.70 -8.77 -18.03
CA ASP A 2 3.87 -7.60 -17.79
C ASP A 2 3.03 -7.79 -16.51
N LEU A 3 2.61 -6.68 -15.88
CA LEU A 3 1.75 -6.68 -14.71
C LEU A 3 0.48 -5.87 -14.97
N ILE A 4 -0.66 -6.42 -14.59
CA ILE A 4 -1.92 -5.69 -14.49
C ILE A 4 -2.22 -5.46 -13.01
N ILE A 5 -2.53 -4.22 -12.62
CA ILE A 5 -2.97 -3.89 -11.25
C ILE A 5 -4.46 -3.59 -11.30
N ALA A 6 -5.27 -4.47 -10.70
CA ALA A 6 -6.71 -4.34 -10.63
C ALA A 6 -7.13 -3.84 -9.24
N GLN A 7 -7.57 -2.60 -9.16
CA GLN A 7 -8.08 -1.96 -7.93
C GLN A 7 -9.56 -2.25 -7.71
N SER A 8 -10.29 -2.56 -8.79
CA SER A 8 -11.71 -2.86 -8.75
C SER A 8 -12.11 -3.78 -9.89
N VAL A 9 -13.34 -4.31 -9.82
CA VAL A 9 -13.93 -5.11 -10.90
C VAL A 9 -14.02 -4.33 -12.22
N ASN A 10 -14.37 -3.05 -12.15
CA ASN A 10 -14.51 -2.20 -13.33
C ASN A 10 -13.15 -1.96 -14.00
N ASP A 11 -12.12 -1.73 -13.20
CA ASP A 11 -10.76 -1.54 -13.69
C ASP A 11 -10.26 -2.80 -14.39
N PHE A 12 -10.49 -3.95 -13.78
CA PHE A 12 -10.12 -5.24 -14.36
C PHE A 12 -10.78 -5.45 -15.73
N SER A 13 -12.08 -5.17 -15.86
CA SER A 13 -12.79 -5.30 -17.13
C SER A 13 -12.19 -4.42 -18.24
N SER A 14 -11.68 -3.26 -17.89
CA SER A 14 -11.01 -2.34 -18.82
C SER A 14 -9.62 -2.83 -19.23
N LEU A 15 -8.95 -3.56 -18.35
CA LEU A 15 -7.59 -4.05 -18.54
C LEU A 15 -7.51 -5.48 -19.10
N GLU A 16 -8.62 -6.21 -19.12
CA GLU A 16 -8.70 -7.62 -19.53
C GLU A 16 -8.09 -7.88 -20.94
N LYS A 17 -8.18 -6.91 -21.82
CA LYS A 17 -7.59 -6.98 -23.18
C LYS A 17 -6.06 -7.08 -23.20
N HIS A 18 -5.39 -6.75 -22.09
CA HIS A 18 -3.94 -6.81 -21.96
C HIS A 18 -3.45 -8.14 -21.35
N ILE A 19 -4.36 -9.04 -20.99
CA ILE A 19 -4.02 -10.35 -20.44
C ILE A 19 -3.43 -11.22 -21.54
N THR A 20 -2.22 -11.72 -21.27
CA THR A 20 -1.50 -12.67 -22.09
C THR A 20 -0.99 -13.82 -21.22
N ASN A 21 -0.42 -14.84 -21.81
CA ASN A 21 0.19 -15.96 -21.06
C ASN A 21 1.40 -15.53 -20.19
N SER A 22 1.94 -14.33 -20.43
CA SER A 22 3.08 -13.76 -19.70
C SER A 22 2.69 -12.57 -18.82
N THR A 23 1.41 -12.41 -18.52
CA THR A 23 0.91 -11.30 -17.71
C THR A 23 0.54 -11.81 -16.32
N ASP A 24 1.12 -11.18 -15.30
CA ASP A 24 0.67 -11.34 -13.91
C ASP A 24 -0.47 -10.34 -13.61
N ILE A 25 -1.36 -10.72 -12.71
CA ILE A 25 -2.46 -9.86 -12.26
C ILE A 25 -2.31 -9.67 -10.76
N LEU A 26 -2.08 -8.43 -10.31
CA LEU A 26 -2.12 -8.04 -8.90
C LEU A 26 -3.51 -7.48 -8.59
N VAL A 27 -4.16 -8.05 -7.59
CA VAL A 27 -5.49 -7.63 -7.16
C VAL A 27 -5.40 -6.91 -5.82
N LEU A 28 -6.01 -5.74 -5.73
CA LEU A 28 -6.05 -4.92 -4.52
C LEU A 28 -7.43 -4.92 -3.85
N ASP A 29 -8.45 -5.51 -4.48
CA ASP A 29 -9.82 -5.55 -3.98
C ASP A 29 -10.41 -6.96 -3.99
N GLN A 30 -11.08 -7.35 -2.91
CA GLN A 30 -11.69 -8.67 -2.76
C GLN A 30 -12.78 -8.95 -3.80
N THR A 31 -13.51 -7.94 -4.25
CA THR A 31 -14.55 -8.13 -5.26
C THR A 31 -13.96 -8.51 -6.62
N ALA A 32 -12.78 -7.98 -6.94
CA ALA A 32 -12.04 -8.36 -8.12
C ALA A 32 -11.53 -9.82 -8.04
N MET A 33 -11.13 -10.30 -6.86
CA MET A 33 -10.72 -11.70 -6.66
C MET A 33 -11.85 -12.66 -7.04
N VAL A 34 -13.08 -12.40 -6.57
CA VAL A 34 -14.24 -13.25 -6.89
C VAL A 34 -14.48 -13.33 -8.40
N VAL A 35 -14.32 -12.22 -9.11
CA VAL A 35 -14.48 -12.22 -10.58
C VAL A 35 -13.38 -13.01 -11.26
N LEU A 36 -12.13 -12.88 -10.82
CA LEU A 36 -11.00 -13.65 -11.37
C LEU A 36 -11.15 -15.13 -11.12
N ASP A 37 -11.56 -15.53 -9.91
CA ASP A 37 -11.86 -16.91 -9.55
C ASP A 37 -12.94 -17.49 -10.46
N SER A 38 -14.02 -16.74 -10.71
CA SER A 38 -15.10 -17.17 -11.59
C SER A 38 -14.67 -17.38 -13.05
N LYS A 39 -13.61 -16.68 -13.48
CA LYS A 39 -13.00 -16.80 -14.81
C LYS A 39 -11.87 -17.83 -14.86
N GLY A 40 -11.49 -18.42 -13.73
CA GLY A 40 -10.37 -19.35 -13.64
C GLY A 40 -9.01 -18.70 -13.91
N LEU A 41 -8.87 -17.40 -13.64
CA LEU A 41 -7.64 -16.65 -13.83
C LEU A 41 -6.82 -16.64 -12.55
N ASN A 42 -5.53 -16.94 -12.66
CA ASN A 42 -4.61 -16.79 -11.54
C ASN A 42 -4.29 -15.32 -11.28
N TYR A 43 -4.19 -14.96 -10.02
CA TYR A 43 -3.81 -13.63 -9.60
C TYR A 43 -2.85 -13.67 -8.41
N LYS A 44 -2.23 -12.56 -8.13
CA LYS A 44 -1.36 -12.31 -6.98
C LYS A 44 -2.02 -11.30 -6.06
N VAL A 45 -1.69 -11.40 -4.79
CA VAL A 45 -2.07 -10.43 -3.75
C VAL A 45 -0.82 -9.67 -3.28
N ILE A 46 -1.01 -8.63 -2.49
CA ILE A 46 0.12 -7.79 -2.02
C ILE A 46 1.15 -8.64 -1.27
N GLU A 47 0.71 -9.63 -0.51
CA GLU A 47 1.55 -10.53 0.27
C GLU A 47 2.50 -11.37 -0.59
N ASP A 48 2.19 -11.59 -1.86
CA ASP A 48 3.08 -12.25 -2.82
C ASP A 48 4.27 -11.36 -3.25
N PHE A 49 4.16 -10.06 -3.03
CA PHE A 49 5.20 -9.07 -3.32
C PHE A 49 5.99 -8.66 -2.09
N TYR A 50 5.35 -8.69 -0.93
CA TYR A 50 5.94 -8.28 0.33
C TYR A 50 5.47 -9.23 1.44
N ALA A 51 6.32 -10.18 1.80
CA ALA A 51 5.99 -11.21 2.78
C ALA A 51 5.56 -10.62 4.12
N PRO A 52 4.50 -11.14 4.75
CA PRO A 52 3.97 -10.61 6.01
C PRO A 52 5.00 -10.52 7.14
N ASP A 53 5.88 -11.51 7.27
CA ASP A 53 6.92 -11.53 8.30
C ASP A 53 7.94 -10.40 8.09
N GLN A 54 8.31 -10.13 6.84
CA GLN A 54 9.19 -9.02 6.51
C GLN A 54 8.53 -7.69 6.78
N TYR A 55 7.23 -7.57 6.44
CA TYR A 55 6.44 -6.38 6.76
C TYR A 55 6.42 -6.09 8.26
N ILE A 56 6.12 -7.09 9.09
CA ILE A 56 6.07 -6.91 10.55
C ILE A 56 7.42 -6.42 11.07
N HIS A 57 8.52 -7.01 10.58
CA HIS A 57 9.86 -6.59 10.96
C HIS A 57 10.14 -5.13 10.59
N ASP A 58 9.87 -4.76 9.34
CA ASP A 58 10.11 -3.42 8.83
C ASP A 58 9.20 -2.38 9.50
N ALA A 59 7.93 -2.71 9.72
CA ALA A 59 6.99 -1.84 10.43
C ALA A 59 7.45 -1.55 11.87
N CYS A 60 7.97 -2.56 12.58
CA CYS A 60 8.53 -2.36 13.92
C CYS A 60 9.74 -1.40 13.92
N LEU A 61 10.59 -1.47 12.90
CA LEU A 61 11.73 -0.55 12.76
C LEU A 61 11.27 0.88 12.44
N TYR A 62 10.28 1.02 11.56
CA TYR A 62 9.72 2.32 11.21
C TYR A 62 9.03 2.98 12.40
N ARG A 63 8.22 2.23 13.15
CA ARG A 63 7.56 2.73 14.37
C ARG A 63 8.55 3.36 15.33
N LYS A 64 9.65 2.67 15.64
CA LYS A 64 10.70 3.21 16.50
C LYS A 64 11.28 4.52 15.99
N LYS A 65 11.45 4.67 14.68
CA LYS A 65 11.92 5.93 14.07
C LYS A 65 10.89 7.04 14.20
N VAL A 66 9.61 6.73 13.97
CA VAL A 66 8.50 7.68 14.11
C VAL A 66 8.36 8.15 15.56
N GLU A 67 8.34 7.22 16.50
CA GLU A 67 8.29 7.52 17.94
C GLU A 67 9.44 8.48 18.34
N SER A 68 10.67 8.16 17.91
CA SER A 68 11.83 9.02 18.16
C SER A 68 11.70 10.41 17.55
N LEU A 69 11.11 10.51 16.35
CA LEU A 69 10.85 11.79 15.70
C LEU A 69 9.79 12.61 16.47
N LEU A 70 8.70 11.98 16.88
CA LEU A 70 7.64 12.63 17.65
C LEU A 70 8.15 13.15 18.99
N ASP A 71 8.96 12.37 19.70
CA ASP A 71 9.62 12.80 20.92
C ASP A 71 10.52 14.03 20.71
N GLN A 72 11.23 14.09 19.59
CA GLN A 72 12.06 15.26 19.25
C GLN A 72 11.20 16.49 18.95
N LEU A 73 10.07 16.29 18.24
CA LEU A 73 9.13 17.38 17.94
C LEU A 73 8.47 17.92 19.22
N ASP A 74 8.04 17.05 20.13
CA ASP A 74 7.45 17.44 21.41
C ASP A 74 8.46 18.24 22.25
N LYS A 75 9.69 17.77 22.37
CA LYS A 75 10.78 18.50 23.07
C LYS A 75 11.12 19.84 22.42
N ALA A 76 11.00 19.96 21.11
CA ALA A 76 11.19 21.23 20.42
C ALA A 76 10.01 22.18 20.62
N ALA A 77 8.78 21.68 20.60
CA ALA A 77 7.57 22.45 20.82
C ALA A 77 7.52 23.02 22.25
N ASP A 78 7.88 22.24 23.25
CA ASP A 78 7.95 22.66 24.66
C ASP A 78 8.89 23.84 24.88
N LYS A 79 9.93 23.97 24.05
CA LYS A 79 10.89 25.11 24.13
C LYS A 79 10.35 26.39 23.49
N ILE A 80 9.41 26.30 22.57
CA ILE A 80 8.93 27.43 21.77
C ILE A 80 7.66 28.04 22.36
N SER A 81 6.76 27.18 22.87
CA SER A 81 5.49 27.63 23.45
C SER A 81 4.92 26.56 24.38
N ASN A 82 4.03 26.98 25.29
CA ASN A 82 3.17 26.06 26.04
C ASN A 82 2.15 25.41 25.08
N PHE A 83 2.62 24.54 24.19
CA PHE A 83 1.77 23.88 23.22
C PHE A 83 0.93 22.82 23.94
N PRO A 84 -0.41 22.96 23.98
CA PRO A 84 -1.26 22.11 24.84
C PRO A 84 -1.41 20.66 24.32
N TYR A 85 -0.97 20.38 23.09
CA TYR A 85 -1.13 19.08 22.45
C TYR A 85 0.21 18.55 21.95
N PRO A 86 0.75 17.51 22.56
CA PRO A 86 1.96 16.87 22.09
C PRO A 86 1.72 16.20 20.72
N TYR A 87 2.74 16.20 19.86
CA TYR A 87 2.71 15.49 18.58
C TYR A 87 2.54 14.00 18.78
N SER A 88 3.06 13.44 19.87
CA SER A 88 2.85 12.05 20.28
C SER A 88 1.38 11.68 20.47
N GLY A 89 0.50 12.63 20.76
CA GLY A 89 -0.95 12.44 20.82
C GLY A 89 -1.58 12.04 19.46
N ASN A 90 -0.89 12.31 18.37
CA ASN A 90 -1.30 11.94 17.01
C ASN A 90 -0.57 10.70 16.46
N GLU A 91 0.19 10.00 17.31
CA GLU A 91 1.04 8.89 16.92
C GLU A 91 0.27 7.81 16.14
N HIS A 92 -0.92 7.45 16.58
CA HIS A 92 -1.73 6.42 15.92
C HIS A 92 -2.01 6.75 14.44
N TYR A 93 -2.41 7.98 14.14
CA TYR A 93 -2.67 8.41 12.76
C TYR A 93 -1.41 8.42 11.92
N LEU A 94 -0.31 8.93 12.48
CA LEU A 94 0.96 8.99 11.78
C LEU A 94 1.52 7.59 11.51
N LEU A 95 1.45 6.67 12.47
CA LEU A 95 1.88 5.29 12.30
C LEU A 95 1.09 4.58 11.20
N THR A 96 -0.23 4.77 11.13
CA THR A 96 -1.04 4.19 10.06
C THR A 96 -0.59 4.69 8.68
N TRP A 97 -0.35 5.99 8.54
CA TRP A 97 0.14 6.55 7.28
C TRP A 97 1.52 6.03 6.90
N PHE A 98 2.42 5.89 7.86
CA PHE A 98 3.76 5.35 7.60
C PHE A 98 3.73 3.87 7.23
N ASP A 99 2.85 3.08 7.82
CA ASP A 99 2.65 1.69 7.45
C ASP A 99 2.19 1.58 5.98
N ASP A 100 1.24 2.42 5.56
CA ASP A 100 0.76 2.48 4.18
C ASP A 100 1.87 2.89 3.19
N LEU A 101 2.66 3.90 3.54
CA LEU A 101 3.77 4.35 2.72
C LEU A 101 4.86 3.28 2.61
N LEU A 102 5.14 2.54 3.67
CA LEU A 102 6.08 1.42 3.66
C LEU A 102 5.64 0.33 2.69
N TYR A 103 4.36 -0.06 2.74
CA TYR A 103 3.79 -1.01 1.80
C TYR A 103 3.93 -0.56 0.36
N LEU A 104 3.57 0.69 0.10
CA LEU A 104 3.63 1.26 -1.24
C LEU A 104 5.06 1.30 -1.77
N GLU A 105 6.01 1.74 -0.96
CA GLU A 105 7.44 1.77 -1.33
C GLU A 105 7.94 0.38 -1.73
N LYS A 106 7.67 -0.63 -0.92
CA LYS A 106 8.12 -2.00 -1.17
C LYS A 106 7.43 -2.61 -2.39
N LEU A 107 6.14 -2.36 -2.55
CA LEU A 107 5.38 -2.81 -3.70
C LEU A 107 5.95 -2.22 -4.99
N ILE A 108 6.15 -0.89 -5.04
CA ILE A 108 6.71 -0.20 -6.20
C ILE A 108 8.09 -0.76 -6.53
N HIS A 109 8.97 -0.87 -5.54
CA HIS A 109 10.32 -1.38 -5.75
C HIS A 109 10.33 -2.83 -6.29
N THR A 110 9.43 -3.67 -5.80
CA THR A 110 9.29 -5.04 -6.29
C THR A 110 8.76 -5.08 -7.72
N ILE A 111 7.80 -4.23 -8.04
CA ILE A 111 7.22 -4.12 -9.39
C ILE A 111 8.28 -3.65 -10.39
N GLU A 112 9.01 -2.59 -10.08
CA GLU A 112 10.06 -2.03 -10.95
C GLU A 112 11.13 -3.05 -11.30
N ASN A 113 11.48 -3.94 -10.37
CA ASN A 113 12.51 -4.95 -10.57
C ASN A 113 12.04 -6.22 -11.29
N ARG A 114 10.72 -6.46 -11.36
CA ARG A 114 10.17 -7.72 -11.90
C ARG A 114 9.47 -7.58 -13.23
N TYR A 115 8.92 -6.42 -13.55
CA TYR A 115 8.01 -6.23 -14.68
C TYR A 115 8.50 -5.16 -15.64
N GLU A 116 8.33 -5.44 -16.92
CA GLU A 116 8.71 -4.53 -18.01
C GLU A 116 7.65 -3.46 -18.26
N LYS A 117 6.38 -3.84 -18.10
CA LYS A 117 5.23 -2.96 -18.28
C LYS A 117 4.22 -3.18 -17.17
N VAL A 118 3.62 -2.09 -16.73
CA VAL A 118 2.55 -2.11 -15.74
C VAL A 118 1.33 -1.42 -16.32
N TYR A 119 0.21 -2.11 -16.32
CA TYR A 119 -1.09 -1.60 -16.75
C TYR A 119 -1.92 -1.29 -15.51
N LEU A 120 -2.27 -0.03 -15.35
CA LEU A 120 -3.07 0.50 -14.25
C LEU A 120 -4.16 1.39 -14.85
N TYR A 121 -5.38 1.23 -14.37
CA TYR A 121 -6.44 2.17 -14.69
C TYR A 121 -6.36 3.36 -13.73
N ALA A 122 -5.99 4.53 -14.26
CA ALA A 122 -5.97 5.76 -13.47
C ALA A 122 -7.40 6.29 -13.32
N THR A 123 -7.88 6.35 -12.08
CA THR A 123 -9.13 7.03 -11.73
C THR A 123 -8.80 8.37 -11.06
N ASP A 124 -9.72 9.33 -11.14
CA ASP A 124 -9.60 10.61 -10.40
C ASP A 124 -9.66 10.42 -8.86
N LYS A 125 -9.94 9.19 -8.41
CA LYS A 125 -9.93 8.83 -7.01
C LYS A 125 -8.59 8.20 -6.65
N PRO A 126 -7.94 8.67 -5.58
CA PRO A 126 -6.69 8.04 -5.12
C PRO A 126 -6.94 6.56 -4.82
N ALA A 127 -6.03 5.71 -5.30
CA ALA A 127 -6.03 4.31 -4.96
C ALA A 127 -5.85 4.15 -3.45
N ARG A 128 -6.76 3.45 -2.81
CA ARG A 128 -6.58 3.02 -1.42
C ARG A 128 -5.89 1.68 -1.44
N ILE A 129 -4.68 1.63 -0.94
CA ILE A 129 -3.88 0.39 -0.88
C ILE A 129 -4.22 -0.42 0.36
N THR A 130 -4.87 0.18 1.35
CA THR A 130 -5.22 -0.49 2.60
C THR A 130 -6.72 -0.67 2.75
N ASN A 131 -7.10 -1.76 3.44
CA ASN A 131 -8.48 -2.04 3.84
C ASN A 131 -9.02 -1.07 4.92
N GLY A 132 -8.29 0.00 5.25
CA GLY A 132 -8.72 1.02 6.19
C GLY A 132 -9.71 1.96 5.52
N GLU A 133 -10.96 1.89 5.89
CA GLU A 133 -11.90 2.97 5.63
C GLU A 133 -11.45 4.18 6.46
N PHE A 134 -10.86 5.15 5.79
CA PHE A 134 -10.70 6.47 6.40
C PHE A 134 -12.02 7.23 6.23
N TYR A 135 -12.66 7.50 7.35
CA TYR A 135 -13.78 8.40 7.43
C TYR A 135 -13.32 9.86 7.35
#